data_fe81faeb27879807fbbd04acb02783fc
#
_entry.id   fe81faeb27879807fbbd04acb02783fc
#
_cell.length_a   1.000
_cell.length_b   1.000
_cell.length_c   1.000
_cell.angle_alpha   90.00
_cell.angle_beta   90.00
_cell.angle_gamma   90.00
#
_symmetry.space_group_name_H-M   'P 1'
#
loop_
_entity.id
_entity.type
_entity.pdbx_description
1 polymer ?
#
loop_
_entity_poly.entity_id
_entity_poly.type
_entity_poly.pdbx_seq_one_letter_code
_entity_poly.pdbx_strand_id
1 'polypeptide(L)'
;MPQRARNLRLNATDAERRLWTLLRHRRLQDYKFRRQHPIGGFVVDFACTKHHLVIEADGGQHDQSATDAQRTAWLESGGWRVIRFWNNDILTNSEGVLTTILDALRDG
;
A
#
# COMPACT_ATOMS: atom_id res chain seq x y z
N MET A 1 -5.52 19.09 15.17
CA MET A 1 -5.98 19.86 14.13
C MET A 1 -6.61 19.13 13.06
N PRO A 2 -7.92 19.17 13.09
CA PRO A 2 -8.69 18.47 12.08
C PRO A 2 -8.32 18.92 10.67
N GLN A 3 -8.14 20.20 10.50
CA GLN A 3 -7.85 20.71 9.19
C GLN A 3 -6.52 20.24 8.67
N ARG A 4 -5.54 20.20 9.54
CA ARG A 4 -4.23 19.76 9.17
C ARG A 4 -4.24 18.30 8.83
N ALA A 5 -4.90 17.49 9.64
CA ALA A 5 -5.02 16.08 9.36
C ALA A 5 -5.77 15.84 8.06
N ARG A 6 -6.78 16.66 7.80
CA ARG A 6 -7.53 16.55 6.58
C ARG A 6 -6.65 16.91 5.38
N ASN A 7 -5.84 17.95 5.50
CA ASN A 7 -4.97 18.33 4.40
C ASN A 7 -3.95 17.25 4.10
N LEU A 8 -3.38 16.66 5.14
CA LEU A 8 -2.45 15.57 4.94
C LEU A 8 -3.13 14.41 4.25
N ARG A 9 -4.34 14.10 4.65
CA ARG A 9 -5.10 13.03 4.05
C ARG A 9 -5.41 13.36 2.59
N LEU A 10 -5.83 14.59 2.32
CA LEU A 10 -6.15 14.97 0.96
C LEU A 10 -4.90 14.95 0.08
N ASN A 11 -3.77 15.40 0.61
CA ASN A 11 -2.55 15.42 -0.15
C ASN A 11 -2.01 14.02 -0.41
N ALA A 12 -2.24 13.13 0.52
CA ALA A 12 -1.76 11.77 0.36
C ALA A 12 -2.72 10.91 -0.44
N THR A 13 -3.98 11.34 -0.52
CA THR A 13 -5.02 10.43 -0.97
C THR A 13 -5.19 10.31 -2.46
N ASP A 14 -4.57 11.17 -3.26
CA ASP A 14 -4.73 10.99 -4.71
C ASP A 14 -4.15 9.64 -5.12
N ALA A 15 -2.93 9.37 -4.73
CA ALA A 15 -2.31 8.09 -5.05
C ALA A 15 -2.99 6.96 -4.31
N GLU A 16 -3.33 7.14 -3.03
CA GLU A 16 -4.01 6.11 -2.26
C GLU A 16 -5.38 5.81 -2.83
N ARG A 17 -6.09 6.84 -3.26
CA ARG A 17 -7.40 6.66 -3.84
C ARG A 17 -7.31 5.90 -5.16
N ARG A 18 -6.31 6.25 -5.97
CA ARG A 18 -6.10 5.54 -7.22
C ARG A 18 -5.73 4.09 -6.94
N LEU A 19 -4.86 3.87 -5.96
CA LEU A 19 -4.45 2.53 -5.61
C LEU A 19 -5.64 1.73 -5.11
N TRP A 20 -6.50 2.33 -4.28
CA TRP A 20 -7.70 1.65 -3.81
C TRP A 20 -8.60 1.26 -4.97
N THR A 21 -8.73 2.14 -5.95
CA THR A 21 -9.52 1.84 -7.15
C THR A 21 -8.93 0.64 -7.90
N LEU A 22 -7.60 0.59 -8.00
CA LEU A 22 -6.93 -0.53 -8.65
C LEU A 22 -7.16 -1.82 -7.89
N LEU A 23 -7.10 -1.76 -6.57
CA LEU A 23 -7.28 -2.96 -5.74
C LEU A 23 -8.72 -3.46 -5.81
N ARG A 24 -9.64 -2.62 -6.23
CA ARG A 24 -11.03 -3.02 -6.40
C ARG A 24 -11.36 -3.33 -7.86
N HIS A 25 -10.34 -3.32 -8.73
CA HIS A 25 -10.53 -3.64 -10.14
C HIS A 25 -11.00 -5.07 -10.26
N ARG A 26 -11.84 -5.36 -11.23
CA ARG A 26 -12.42 -6.68 -11.33
C ARG A 26 -11.40 -7.79 -11.56
N ARG A 27 -10.23 -7.48 -12.10
CA ARG A 27 -9.16 -8.48 -12.22
C ARG A 27 -8.66 -8.95 -10.86
N LEU A 28 -8.95 -8.17 -9.81
CA LEU A 28 -8.56 -8.49 -8.45
C LEU A 28 -9.75 -8.83 -7.57
N GLN A 29 -10.92 -9.07 -8.17
CA GLN A 29 -12.13 -9.24 -7.38
C GLN A 29 -12.12 -10.47 -6.48
N ASP A 30 -11.27 -11.43 -6.79
CA ASP A 30 -11.16 -12.63 -5.96
C ASP A 30 -10.26 -12.41 -4.74
N TYR A 31 -9.65 -11.23 -4.66
CA TYR A 31 -8.75 -10.90 -3.56
C TYR A 31 -9.34 -9.76 -2.76
N LYS A 32 -9.35 -9.91 -1.45
CA LYS A 32 -9.91 -8.87 -0.60
C LYS A 32 -8.82 -8.06 0.05
N PHE A 33 -8.85 -6.75 -0.19
CA PHE A 33 -7.91 -5.84 0.43
C PHE A 33 -8.62 -4.96 1.44
N ARG A 34 -7.93 -4.65 2.53
CA ARG A 34 -8.43 -3.76 3.56
C ARG A 34 -7.56 -2.52 3.58
N ARG A 35 -8.20 -1.37 3.79
CA ARG A 35 -7.48 -0.11 3.88
C ARG A 35 -7.09 0.18 5.32
N GLN A 36 -5.97 0.84 5.51
CA GLN A 36 -5.51 1.28 6.83
C GLN A 36 -5.63 0.15 7.82
N HIS A 37 -4.95 -0.92 7.51
CA HIS A 37 -5.07 -2.15 8.27
C HIS A 37 -3.99 -2.26 9.33
N PRO A 38 -4.36 -2.49 10.60
CA PRO A 38 -3.34 -2.62 11.64
C PRO A 38 -2.70 -4.01 11.62
N ILE A 39 -1.39 -4.02 11.76
CA ILE A 39 -0.62 -5.24 11.88
C ILE A 39 0.37 -4.99 13.00
N GLY A 40 0.17 -5.65 14.14
CA GLY A 40 1.00 -5.39 15.31
C GLY A 40 0.79 -3.94 15.74
N GLY A 41 1.85 -3.21 15.93
CA GLY A 41 1.75 -1.81 16.30
C GLY A 41 1.75 -0.86 15.14
N PHE A 42 1.70 -1.38 13.90
CA PHE A 42 1.75 -0.53 12.71
C PHE A 42 0.43 -0.52 11.99
N VAL A 43 0.21 0.53 11.20
CA VAL A 43 -0.94 0.59 10.30
C VAL A 43 -0.38 0.65 8.88
N VAL A 44 -0.80 -0.28 8.05
CA VAL A 44 -0.35 -0.30 6.66
C VAL A 44 -1.44 0.26 5.77
N ASP A 45 -1.05 0.78 4.61
CA ASP A 45 -2.03 1.41 3.71
C ASP A 45 -3.08 0.41 3.23
N PHE A 46 -2.64 -0.74 2.73
CA PHE A 46 -3.55 -1.77 2.23
C PHE A 46 -2.98 -3.15 2.55
N ALA A 47 -3.84 -4.07 2.86
CA ALA A 47 -3.41 -5.44 3.16
C ALA A 47 -4.41 -6.45 2.63
N CYS A 48 -3.87 -7.50 2.02
CA CYS A 48 -4.64 -8.69 1.68
C CYS A 48 -4.24 -9.76 2.69
N THR A 49 -5.06 -9.94 3.71
CA THR A 49 -4.67 -10.80 4.84
C THR A 49 -4.53 -12.26 4.43
N LYS A 50 -5.36 -12.70 3.51
CA LYS A 50 -5.30 -14.08 3.07
C LYS A 50 -3.98 -14.42 2.41
N HIS A 51 -3.42 -13.47 1.69
CA HIS A 51 -2.18 -13.70 0.97
C HIS A 51 -0.97 -13.05 1.65
N HIS A 52 -1.17 -12.46 2.81
CA HIS A 52 -0.11 -11.78 3.56
C HIS A 52 0.65 -10.78 2.68
N LEU A 53 -0.10 -9.98 1.95
CA LEU A 53 0.49 -8.99 1.07
C LEU A 53 0.11 -7.59 1.52
N VAL A 54 1.12 -6.74 1.70
CA VAL A 54 0.93 -5.33 2.06
C VAL A 54 1.32 -4.48 0.87
N ILE A 55 0.48 -3.51 0.53
CA ILE A 55 0.73 -2.57 -0.55
C ILE A 55 0.76 -1.18 0.06
N GLU A 56 1.77 -0.42 -0.27
CA GLU A 56 1.91 0.94 0.26
C GLU A 56 2.23 1.95 -0.81
N ALA A 57 1.67 3.16 -0.65
CA ALA A 57 1.95 4.27 -1.51
C ALA A 57 3.03 5.12 -0.84
N ASP A 58 4.06 5.50 -1.60
CA ASP A 58 5.18 6.24 -1.06
C ASP A 58 5.31 7.59 -1.76
N GLY A 59 5.20 8.66 -1.00
CA GLY A 59 5.32 10.00 -1.54
C GLY A 59 6.74 10.46 -1.75
N GLY A 60 7.68 9.68 -1.31
CA GLY A 60 9.09 10.02 -1.49
C GLY A 60 9.61 11.09 -0.57
N GLN A 61 8.90 11.34 0.53
CA GLN A 61 9.21 12.40 1.26
C GLN A 61 9.74 12.16 2.52
N HIS A 62 10.75 11.65 2.69
CA HIS A 62 11.19 11.59 3.92
C HIS A 62 12.27 10.99 4.27
N ASP A 63 12.44 11.17 5.29
CA ASP A 63 13.32 11.15 6.29
C ASP A 63 13.14 9.99 7.16
N GLN A 64 12.37 9.09 6.75
CA GLN A 64 12.05 8.02 7.63
C GLN A 64 12.52 6.69 7.11
N SER A 65 13.50 6.74 6.23
CA SER A 65 13.94 5.51 5.59
C SER A 65 14.40 4.45 6.56
N ALA A 66 15.06 4.85 7.65
CA ALA A 66 15.53 3.87 8.63
C ALA A 66 14.35 3.23 9.37
N THR A 67 13.39 4.05 9.77
CA THR A 67 12.22 3.54 10.45
C THR A 67 11.38 2.69 9.52
N ASP A 68 11.26 3.11 8.26
CA ASP A 68 10.52 2.35 7.27
C ASP A 68 11.19 1.00 7.02
N ALA A 69 12.51 0.97 6.97
CA ALA A 69 13.23 -0.27 6.77
C ALA A 69 13.03 -1.22 7.93
N GLN A 70 13.05 -0.70 9.16
CA GLN A 70 12.82 -1.52 10.33
C GLN A 70 11.40 -2.07 10.35
N ARG A 71 10.46 -1.24 10.00
CA ARG A 71 9.05 -1.63 9.95
C ARG A 71 8.83 -2.70 8.90
N THR A 72 9.41 -2.51 7.72
CA THR A 72 9.31 -3.50 6.65
C THR A 72 9.94 -4.82 7.05
N ALA A 73 11.13 -4.76 7.67
CA ALA A 73 11.80 -5.96 8.12
C ALA A 73 10.96 -6.71 9.15
N TRP A 74 10.31 -5.97 10.04
CA TRP A 74 9.46 -6.59 11.05
C TRP A 74 8.27 -7.27 10.39
N LEU A 75 7.64 -6.61 9.42
CA LEU A 75 6.51 -7.20 8.71
C LEU A 75 6.95 -8.44 7.96
N GLU A 76 8.09 -8.38 7.29
CA GLU A 76 8.57 -9.51 6.51
C GLU A 76 8.94 -10.68 7.41
N SER A 77 9.47 -10.41 8.60
CA SER A 77 9.79 -11.48 9.53
C SER A 77 8.54 -12.17 10.03
N GLY A 78 7.40 -11.50 9.95
CA GLY A 78 6.12 -12.08 10.31
C GLY A 78 5.40 -12.76 9.16
N GLY A 79 6.08 -12.89 8.02
CA GLY A 79 5.51 -13.59 6.89
C GLY A 79 4.78 -12.70 5.90
N TRP A 80 4.85 -11.40 6.08
CA TRP A 80 4.18 -10.48 5.16
C TRP A 80 5.12 -10.11 4.02
N ARG A 81 4.58 -9.95 2.81
CA ARG A 81 5.32 -9.40 1.69
C ARG A 81 4.89 -7.95 1.56
N VAL A 82 5.83 -7.04 1.39
CA VAL A 82 5.53 -5.62 1.33
C VAL A 82 5.96 -5.10 -0.03
N ILE A 83 5.03 -4.51 -0.77
CA ILE A 83 5.33 -3.87 -2.04
C ILE A 83 5.00 -2.40 -1.90
N ARG A 84 5.97 -1.56 -2.22
CA ARG A 84 5.80 -0.12 -2.10
C ARG A 84 5.91 0.49 -3.48
N PHE A 85 4.94 1.32 -3.82
CA PHE A 85 4.94 2.02 -5.10
C PHE A 85 5.08 3.50 -4.87
N TRP A 86 5.85 4.16 -5.72
CA TRP A 86 5.92 5.60 -5.67
C TRP A 86 4.56 6.18 -6.05
N ASN A 87 4.16 7.26 -5.40
CA ASN A 87 2.90 7.90 -5.72
C ASN A 87 2.83 8.25 -7.20
N ASN A 88 3.93 8.75 -7.74
CA ASN A 88 3.95 9.12 -9.15
C ASN A 88 3.67 7.93 -10.05
N ASP A 89 4.22 6.78 -9.73
CA ASP A 89 3.97 5.59 -10.53
C ASP A 89 2.51 5.14 -10.45
N ILE A 90 1.93 5.25 -9.27
CA ILE A 90 0.53 4.90 -9.10
C ILE A 90 -0.35 5.79 -10.00
N LEU A 91 -0.02 7.08 -10.07
CA LEU A 91 -0.83 8.02 -10.80
C LEU A 91 -0.57 8.00 -12.30
N THR A 92 0.65 7.70 -12.71
CA THR A 92 1.00 7.77 -14.12
C THR A 92 1.18 6.43 -14.81
N ASN A 93 1.32 5.34 -14.04
CA ASN A 93 1.51 4.02 -14.60
C ASN A 93 0.64 3.01 -13.86
N SER A 94 -0.64 3.30 -13.79
CA SER A 94 -1.58 2.46 -13.06
C SER A 94 -1.63 1.03 -13.57
N GLU A 95 -1.51 0.85 -14.89
CA GLU A 95 -1.54 -0.49 -15.46
C GLU A 95 -0.34 -1.31 -14.98
N GLY A 96 0.83 -0.72 -14.95
CA GLY A 96 2.02 -1.42 -14.46
C GLY A 96 1.91 -1.78 -12.99
N VAL A 97 1.36 -0.88 -12.21
CA VAL A 97 1.13 -1.13 -10.79
C VAL A 97 0.15 -2.29 -10.60
N LEU A 98 -0.96 -2.27 -11.34
CA LEU A 98 -1.95 -3.33 -11.27
C LEU A 98 -1.36 -4.67 -11.65
N THR A 99 -0.57 -4.70 -12.71
CA THR A 99 0.07 -5.93 -13.18
C THR A 99 1.02 -6.47 -12.11
N THR A 100 1.80 -5.61 -11.49
CA THR A 100 2.74 -6.02 -10.46
C THR A 100 2.01 -6.63 -9.26
N ILE A 101 0.90 -6.02 -8.86
CA ILE A 101 0.12 -6.53 -7.74
C ILE A 101 -0.48 -7.89 -8.10
N LEU A 102 -1.03 -8.00 -9.29
CA LEU A 102 -1.64 -9.24 -9.72
C LEU A 102 -0.63 -10.37 -9.77
N ASP A 103 0.56 -10.09 -10.29
CA ASP A 103 1.63 -11.09 -10.33
C ASP A 103 2.02 -11.53 -8.92
N ALA A 104 2.11 -10.59 -7.99
CA ALA A 104 2.46 -10.92 -6.62
C ALA A 104 1.40 -11.81 -5.96
N LEU A 105 0.13 -11.55 -6.26
CA LEU A 105 -0.96 -12.35 -5.71
C LEU A 105 -0.96 -13.77 -6.28
N ARG A 106 -0.61 -13.89 -7.55
CA ARG A 106 -0.57 -15.20 -8.20
C ARG A 106 0.62 -16.03 -7.74
N ASP A 107 1.71 -15.35 -7.43
CA ASP A 107 2.91 -16.04 -6.98
C ASP A 107 2.82 -16.47 -5.54
N GLY A 108 1.97 -15.86 -4.80
CA GLY A 108 1.81 -16.16 -3.40
C GLY A 108 0.79 -17.23 -3.17
#